data_befbd930ae16ad316ae5286eff876698
#
_entry.id   befbd930ae16ad316ae5286eff876698
#
_cell.length_a   1.000
_cell.length_b   1.000
_cell.length_c   1.000
_cell.angle_alpha   90.00
_cell.angle_beta   90.00
_cell.angle_gamma   90.00
#
_symmetry.space_group_name_H-M   'P 1'
#
loop_
_entity.id
_entity.type
_entity.pdbx_description
1 polymer ?
#
loop_
_entity_poly.entity_id
_entity_poly.type
_entity_poly.pdbx_seq_one_letter_code
_entity_poly.pdbx_strand_id
1 'polypeptide(L)' 'NGSMQPGDVLLFRMREGSVAKHLGILARAGTAPAFIHAYSGHGVVESALGLPWQRRIAARFAFSERVQ' A
#
# COMPACT_ATOMS: atom_id res chain seq x y z
N ASN A 1 0.48 -6.95 15.80
CA ASN A 1 1.65 -7.59 15.26
C ASN A 1 2.01 -6.95 13.93
N GLY A 2 3.00 -7.50 13.25
CA GLY A 2 3.51 -6.88 12.06
C GLY A 2 2.88 -7.31 10.75
N SER A 3 1.89 -8.17 10.79
CA SER A 3 1.30 -8.70 9.55
C SER A 3 0.46 -7.66 8.87
N MET A 4 0.60 -7.57 7.55
CA MET A 4 -0.25 -6.70 6.76
C MET A 4 -1.64 -7.30 6.64
N GLN A 5 -2.64 -6.44 6.65
CA GLN A 5 -4.02 -6.87 6.57
C GLN A 5 -4.76 -6.07 5.52
N PRO A 6 -5.74 -6.66 4.86
CA PRO A 6 -6.55 -5.88 3.91
C PRO A 6 -7.14 -4.66 4.61
N GLY A 7 -7.10 -3.55 3.91
CA GLY A 7 -7.54 -2.28 4.47
C GLY A 7 -6.42 -1.42 5.01
N ASP A 8 -5.24 -1.99 5.21
CA ASP A 8 -4.09 -1.20 5.66
C ASP A 8 -3.75 -0.15 4.62
N VAL A 9 -3.36 1.02 5.08
CA VAL A 9 -2.90 2.09 4.20
C VAL A 9 -1.40 1.99 4.07
N LEU A 10 -0.92 1.99 2.84
CA LEU A 10 0.50 1.89 2.53
C LEU A 10 0.99 3.21 1.98
N LEU A 11 2.07 3.71 2.54
CA LEU A 11 2.69 4.93 2.05
C LEU A 11 3.98 4.53 1.35
N PHE A 12 4.08 4.91 0.09
CA PHE A 12 5.22 4.51 -0.74
C PHE A 12 6.14 5.68 -1.01
N ARG A 13 7.43 5.37 -1.03
CA ARG A 13 8.43 6.28 -1.55
C ARG A 13 8.74 5.85 -2.97
N MET A 14 8.32 6.65 -3.93
CA MET A 14 8.42 6.25 -5.33
C MET A 14 9.84 6.31 -5.85
N ARG A 15 10.69 7.08 -5.19
CA ARG A 15 12.06 7.27 -5.62
C ARG A 15 12.93 7.28 -4.40
N GLU A 16 14.03 6.54 -4.46
CA GLU A 16 14.94 6.45 -3.34
C GLU A 16 15.42 7.84 -2.98
N GLY A 17 15.43 8.13 -1.69
CA GLY A 17 15.90 9.42 -1.20
C GLY A 17 14.88 10.53 -1.27
N SER A 18 13.72 10.28 -1.84
CA SER A 18 12.71 11.33 -1.94
C SER A 18 11.65 11.15 -0.86
N VAL A 19 10.76 12.12 -0.77
CA VAL A 19 9.68 12.09 0.21
C VAL A 19 8.67 11.04 -0.19
N ALA A 20 8.19 10.27 0.79
CA ALA A 20 7.13 9.30 0.55
C ALA A 20 5.83 10.06 0.34
N LYS A 21 5.16 9.81 -0.78
CA LYS A 21 3.95 10.56 -1.07
C LYS A 21 2.95 9.82 -1.96
N HIS A 22 3.12 8.52 -2.16
CA HIS A 22 2.16 7.75 -2.93
C HIS A 22 1.45 6.82 -1.96
N LEU A 23 0.13 6.86 -1.98
CA LEU A 23 -0.68 6.06 -1.06
C LEU A 23 -1.39 4.95 -1.78
N GLY A 24 -1.55 3.83 -1.10
CA GLY A 24 -2.37 2.74 -1.56
C GLY A 24 -3.07 2.08 -0.40
N ILE A 25 -4.00 1.22 -0.72
CA ILE A 25 -4.74 0.46 0.29
C ILE A 25 -4.57 -1.01 -0.04
N LEU A 26 -4.12 -1.76 0.95
CA LEU A 26 -3.92 -3.19 0.74
C LEU A 26 -5.26 -3.87 0.50
N ALA A 27 -5.38 -4.55 -0.64
CA ALA A 27 -6.61 -5.24 -1.00
C ALA A 27 -6.57 -6.71 -0.62
N ARG A 28 -5.41 -7.33 -0.77
CA ARG A 28 -5.20 -8.72 -0.41
C ARG A 28 -3.86 -8.88 0.24
N ALA A 29 -3.79 -9.74 1.24
CA ALA A 29 -2.53 -10.11 1.88
C ALA A 29 -2.21 -11.54 1.53
N GLY A 30 -1.12 -12.08 2.11
CA GLY A 30 -0.77 -13.47 1.91
C GLY A 30 0.21 -13.65 0.76
N THR A 31 0.07 -14.75 0.04
CA THR A 31 1.07 -15.13 -0.96
C THR A 31 0.98 -14.33 -2.25
N ALA A 32 -0.16 -13.74 -2.52
CA ALA A 32 -0.35 -12.94 -3.73
C ALA A 32 -0.97 -11.60 -3.35
N PRO A 33 -0.20 -10.75 -2.65
CA PRO A 33 -0.77 -9.49 -2.15
C PRO A 33 -1.03 -8.51 -3.29
N ALA A 34 -2.02 -7.66 -3.08
CA ALA A 34 -2.40 -6.66 -4.06
C ALA A 34 -2.85 -5.41 -3.32
N PHE A 35 -2.75 -4.28 -4.00
CA PHE A 35 -3.15 -3.02 -3.40
C PHE A 35 -3.86 -2.16 -4.44
N ILE A 36 -4.68 -1.25 -3.93
CA ILE A 36 -5.47 -0.34 -4.76
C ILE A 36 -4.87 1.04 -4.61
N HIS A 37 -4.63 1.70 -5.74
CA HIS A 37 -4.04 3.03 -5.69
C HIS A 37 -4.46 3.81 -6.94
N ALA A 38 -4.31 5.12 -6.85
CA ALA A 38 -4.55 5.99 -7.99
C ALA A 38 -3.23 6.13 -8.74
N TYR A 39 -3.24 5.74 -10.00
CA TYR A 39 -2.02 5.74 -10.79
C TYR A 39 -2.18 6.74 -11.92
N SER A 40 -1.23 7.64 -12.02
CA SER A 40 -1.30 8.74 -12.95
C SER A 40 -1.59 8.24 -14.37
N GLY A 41 -2.60 8.80 -14.98
CA GLY A 41 -2.99 8.41 -16.34
C GLY A 41 -3.83 7.15 -16.41
N HIS A 42 -4.05 6.48 -15.30
CA HIS A 42 -4.78 5.20 -15.30
C HIS A 42 -5.96 5.20 -14.34
N GLY A 43 -6.13 6.26 -13.55
CA GLY A 43 -7.19 6.28 -12.55
C GLY A 43 -6.88 5.33 -11.40
N VAL A 44 -7.93 4.82 -10.77
CA VAL A 44 -7.80 3.92 -9.64
C VAL A 44 -7.66 2.49 -10.18
N VAL A 45 -6.59 1.83 -9.77
CA VAL A 45 -6.30 0.47 -10.26
C VAL A 45 -5.90 -0.41 -9.10
N GLU A 46 -6.03 -1.71 -9.31
CA GLU A 46 -5.51 -2.70 -8.38
C GLU A 46 -4.26 -3.29 -9.00
N SER A 47 -3.17 -3.28 -8.25
CA SER A 47 -1.89 -3.77 -8.74
C SER A 47 -1.37 -4.83 -7.82
N ALA A 48 -0.61 -5.78 -8.37
CA ALA A 48 0.09 -6.75 -7.55
C ALA A 48 1.11 -6.03 -6.70
N LEU A 49 1.19 -6.41 -5.42
CA LEU A 49 2.17 -5.82 -4.51
C LEU A 49 3.42 -6.69 -4.55
N GLY A 50 4.10 -6.65 -5.70
CA GLY A 50 5.32 -7.43 -5.89
C GLY A 50 6.49 -6.81 -5.15
N LEU A 51 7.64 -7.47 -5.24
CA LEU A 51 8.81 -7.03 -4.50
C LEU A 51 9.22 -5.59 -4.80
N PRO A 52 9.21 -5.15 -6.06
CA PRO A 52 9.58 -3.76 -6.32
C PRO A 52 8.70 -2.77 -5.56
N TRP A 53 7.41 -3.04 -5.49
CA TRP A 53 6.50 -2.17 -4.74
C TRP A 53 6.73 -2.32 -3.25
N GLN A 54 6.94 -3.54 -2.76
CA GLN A 54 7.16 -3.75 -1.34
C GLN A 54 8.38 -2.99 -0.86
N ARG A 55 9.41 -2.91 -1.68
CA ARG A 55 10.63 -2.21 -1.32
C ARG A 55 10.44 -0.71 -1.23
N ARG A 56 9.35 -0.20 -1.78
CA ARG A 56 9.04 1.22 -1.74
C ARG A 56 8.16 1.63 -0.57
N ILE A 57 7.70 0.66 0.21
CA ILE A 57 6.84 0.98 1.36
C ILE A 57 7.66 1.72 2.39
N ALA A 58 7.25 2.95 2.69
CA ALA A 58 7.91 3.76 3.71
C ALA A 58 7.21 3.63 5.05
N ALA A 59 5.89 3.39 5.03
CA ALA A 59 5.13 3.27 6.26
C ALA A 59 3.85 2.52 5.98
N ARG A 60 3.31 1.91 7.00
CA ARG A 60 2.05 1.20 6.93
C ARG A 60 1.20 1.63 8.11
N PHE A 61 -0.06 1.90 7.85
CA PHE A 61 -0.99 2.32 8.88
C PHE A 61 -2.17 1.37 8.90
N ALA A 62 -2.39 0.73 10.03
CA ALA A 62 -3.53 -0.15 10.19
C ALA A 62 -4.78 0.72 10.30
N PHE A 63 -5.79 0.36 9.54
CA PHE A 63 -7.05 1.06 9.61
C PHE A 63 -7.87 0.46 10.73
N SER A 64 -8.26 1.30 11.66
CA SER A 64 -9.05 0.84 12.78
C SER A 64 -10.51 1.07 12.50
N GLU A 65 -11.30 0.01 12.61
CA GLU A 65 -12.73 0.12 12.44
C GLU A 65 -13.43 0.36 13.74
N ARG A 66 -12.71 0.47 14.81
CA ARG A 66 -13.36 0.61 16.08
C ARG A 66 -14.13 1.89 16.13
N VAL A 67 -15.37 1.77 16.52
CA VAL A 67 -16.27 2.87 16.61
C VAL A 67 -16.68 3.02 18.05
N GLN A 68 -16.68 4.24 18.52
CA GLN A 68 -16.93 4.50 19.93
C GLN A 68 -18.29 5.11 20.17
#